data_d93f8f3305f1c63f5487783ef95d44f0
#
_entry.id   d93f8f3305f1c63f5487783ef95d44f0
#
_cell.length_a   1.000
_cell.length_b   1.000
_cell.length_c   1.000
_cell.angle_alpha   90.00
_cell.angle_beta   90.00
_cell.angle_gamma   90.00
#
_symmetry.space_group_name_H-M   'P 1'
#
loop_
_entity.id
_entity.type
_entity.pdbx_description
1 polymer ?
#
loop_
_entity_poly.entity_id
_entity_poly.type
_entity_poly.pdbx_seq_one_letter_code
_entity_poly.pdbx_strand_id
1 'polypeptide(L)'
;MSEKLWTPMGCEQPAWWSVDKANGLEKAFCCINSNVKDFARMGKLYMHYGNWNGKQLMDSSFIANSIVPFDGLDQDGVTKNHTYGYSWWLTEYKGLKIFYMRGLLNQYVICIPEKKLVIAKLGRKRRAPSSLHTPPDVALCIDAALEMYGI
;
A
#
# COMPACT_ATOMS: atom_id res chain seq x y z
N MET A 1 3.87 5.35 -16.27
CA MET A 1 2.96 4.59 -15.39
C MET A 1 1.67 4.22 -16.11
N SER A 2 1.02 5.12 -16.83
CA SER A 2 -0.28 4.88 -17.48
C SER A 2 -0.29 3.63 -18.36
N GLU A 3 0.56 3.57 -19.37
CA GLU A 3 0.61 2.47 -20.35
C GLU A 3 1.12 1.13 -19.78
N LYS A 4 1.98 1.18 -18.76
CA LYS A 4 2.64 -0.02 -18.21
C LYS A 4 1.91 -0.65 -17.04
N LEU A 5 1.12 0.11 -16.29
CA LEU A 5 0.42 -0.37 -15.09
C LEU A 5 -1.06 -0.02 -15.10
N TRP A 6 -1.40 1.28 -15.19
CA TRP A 6 -2.77 1.75 -14.97
C TRP A 6 -3.77 1.16 -15.97
N THR A 7 -3.49 1.30 -17.25
CA THR A 7 -4.31 0.74 -18.34
C THR A 7 -4.34 -0.79 -18.31
N PRO A 8 -3.20 -1.51 -18.23
CA PRO A 8 -3.21 -2.97 -18.15
C PRO A 8 -3.96 -3.55 -16.95
N MET A 9 -3.99 -2.85 -15.81
CA MET A 9 -4.78 -3.25 -14.63
C MET A 9 -6.30 -3.02 -14.81
N GLY A 10 -6.72 -2.36 -15.89
CA GLY A 10 -8.13 -2.03 -16.10
C GLY A 10 -8.63 -0.98 -15.10
N CYS A 11 -7.80 -0.02 -14.74
CA CYS A 11 -8.21 1.08 -13.88
C CYS A 11 -9.31 1.90 -14.54
N GLU A 12 -10.37 2.20 -13.79
CA GLU A 12 -11.62 2.76 -14.33
C GLU A 12 -11.56 4.27 -14.46
N GLN A 13 -10.73 4.92 -13.61
CA GLN A 13 -10.64 6.38 -13.58
C GLN A 13 -9.21 6.86 -13.85
N PRO A 14 -9.05 8.06 -14.38
CA PRO A 14 -7.74 8.69 -14.48
C PRO A 14 -7.08 8.81 -13.10
N ALA A 15 -5.76 8.68 -13.06
CA ALA A 15 -4.97 9.05 -11.90
C ALA A 15 -4.29 10.39 -12.14
N TRP A 16 -4.36 11.27 -11.15
CA TRP A 16 -3.66 12.54 -11.15
C TRP A 16 -2.40 12.42 -10.31
N TRP A 17 -1.27 12.73 -10.91
CA TRP A 17 0.01 12.68 -10.23
C TRP A 17 0.60 14.08 -10.13
N SER A 18 0.83 14.55 -8.90
CA SER A 18 1.38 15.89 -8.70
C SER A 18 2.83 15.96 -9.16
N VAL A 19 3.15 17.06 -9.83
CA VAL A 19 4.52 17.38 -10.25
C VAL A 19 5.21 18.30 -9.25
N ASP A 20 6.53 18.39 -9.30
CA ASP A 20 7.35 19.23 -8.41
C ASP A 20 7.15 20.71 -8.69
N LYS A 21 6.99 21.09 -9.96
CA LYS A 21 6.72 22.45 -10.45
C LYS A 21 5.94 22.39 -11.75
N ALA A 22 5.48 23.53 -12.25
CA ALA A 22 4.83 23.62 -13.55
C ALA A 22 5.73 23.04 -14.66
N ASN A 23 5.20 22.10 -15.44
CA ASN A 23 5.92 21.33 -16.47
C ASN A 23 7.14 20.53 -15.93
N GLY A 24 7.13 20.20 -14.63
CA GLY A 24 8.16 19.42 -13.97
C GLY A 24 7.93 17.92 -14.00
N LEU A 25 8.61 17.19 -13.12
CA LEU A 25 8.54 15.74 -12.99
C LEU A 25 7.56 15.32 -11.91
N GLU A 26 6.96 14.15 -12.08
CA GLU A 26 6.08 13.54 -11.08
C GLU A 26 6.87 13.22 -9.81
N LYS A 27 6.24 13.50 -8.67
CA LYS A 27 6.82 13.23 -7.35
C LYS A 27 6.83 11.74 -7.07
N ALA A 28 7.92 11.04 -7.38
CA ALA A 28 8.03 9.60 -7.26
C ALA A 28 7.73 9.02 -5.86
N PHE A 29 7.82 9.85 -4.82
CA PHE A 29 7.62 9.45 -3.42
C PHE A 29 6.18 9.64 -2.92
N CYS A 30 5.28 10.31 -3.68
CA CYS A 30 3.91 10.58 -3.23
C CYS A 30 2.96 11.02 -4.35
N CYS A 31 1.74 11.31 -3.92
CA CYS A 31 0.88 12.33 -4.52
C CYS A 31 0.18 11.88 -5.80
N ILE A 32 -0.13 10.58 -5.88
CA ILE A 32 -1.09 10.01 -6.84
C ILE A 32 -2.48 10.10 -6.22
N ASN A 33 -3.44 10.57 -6.99
CA ASN A 33 -4.84 10.69 -6.61
C ASN A 33 -5.72 9.93 -7.60
N SER A 34 -6.58 9.07 -7.10
CA SER A 34 -7.58 8.33 -7.88
C SER A 34 -8.70 7.83 -6.96
N ASN A 35 -9.52 6.90 -7.43
CA ASN A 35 -10.60 6.30 -6.64
C ASN A 35 -10.13 5.08 -5.83
N VAL A 36 -10.99 4.64 -4.91
CA VAL A 36 -10.70 3.53 -3.99
C VAL A 36 -10.52 2.19 -4.71
N LYS A 37 -11.29 1.93 -5.78
CA LYS A 37 -11.23 0.66 -6.52
C LYS A 37 -9.90 0.51 -7.25
N ASP A 38 -9.43 1.59 -7.87
CA ASP A 38 -8.18 1.58 -8.62
C ASP A 38 -6.97 1.46 -7.69
N PHE A 39 -7.02 2.08 -6.50
CA PHE A 39 -6.01 1.81 -5.47
C PHE A 39 -6.05 0.37 -4.94
N ALA A 40 -7.22 -0.24 -4.81
CA ALA A 40 -7.32 -1.65 -4.45
C ALA A 40 -6.68 -2.57 -5.50
N ARG A 41 -6.74 -2.21 -6.79
CA ARG A 41 -6.04 -2.94 -7.87
C ARG A 41 -4.53 -2.95 -7.69
N MET A 42 -3.95 -1.86 -7.20
CA MET A 42 -2.51 -1.81 -6.85
C MET A 42 -2.18 -2.81 -5.74
N GLY A 43 -2.97 -2.85 -4.67
CA GLY A 43 -2.81 -3.86 -3.61
C GLY A 43 -2.93 -5.28 -4.17
N LYS A 44 -3.94 -5.54 -5.01
CA LYS A 44 -4.12 -6.84 -5.65
C LYS A 44 -2.94 -7.23 -6.53
N LEU A 45 -2.36 -6.29 -7.30
CA LEU A 45 -1.16 -6.56 -8.11
C LEU A 45 0.01 -7.02 -7.25
N TYR A 46 0.26 -6.39 -6.11
CA TYR A 46 1.30 -6.78 -5.17
C TYR A 46 1.01 -8.12 -4.50
N MET A 47 -0.23 -8.40 -4.14
CA MET A 47 -0.68 -9.70 -3.62
C MET A 47 -0.44 -10.86 -4.59
N HIS A 48 -0.41 -10.59 -5.89
CA HIS A 48 -0.14 -11.56 -6.96
C HIS A 48 1.28 -11.45 -7.53
N TYR A 49 2.22 -10.86 -6.79
CA TYR A 49 3.62 -10.72 -7.19
C TYR A 49 3.80 -10.14 -8.60
N GLY A 50 2.99 -9.12 -8.93
CA GLY A 50 3.07 -8.42 -10.21
C GLY A 50 2.34 -9.08 -11.36
N ASN A 51 1.72 -10.23 -11.14
CA ASN A 51 0.88 -10.88 -12.15
C ASN A 51 -0.54 -10.32 -12.13
N TRP A 52 -1.02 -9.91 -13.28
CA TRP A 52 -2.37 -9.41 -13.47
C TRP A 52 -3.06 -10.18 -14.58
N ASN A 53 -4.01 -11.04 -14.23
CA ASN A 53 -4.78 -11.87 -15.17
C ASN A 53 -3.89 -12.66 -16.16
N GLY A 54 -2.81 -13.26 -15.65
CA GLY A 54 -1.87 -14.06 -16.45
C GLY A 54 -0.74 -13.26 -17.11
N LYS A 55 -0.76 -11.92 -17.04
CA LYS A 55 0.29 -11.07 -17.56
C LYS A 55 1.17 -10.52 -16.45
N GLN A 56 2.47 -10.72 -16.53
CA GLN A 56 3.44 -10.13 -15.61
C GLN A 56 3.62 -8.65 -15.93
N LEU A 57 3.13 -7.75 -15.07
CA LEU A 57 3.24 -6.30 -15.23
C LEU A 57 4.42 -5.71 -14.45
N MET A 58 4.81 -6.33 -13.35
CA MET A 58 5.96 -5.96 -12.53
C MET A 58 6.79 -7.20 -12.22
N ASP A 59 8.09 -7.02 -12.09
CA ASP A 59 8.98 -8.11 -11.72
C ASP A 59 8.63 -8.69 -10.35
N SER A 60 8.50 -10.01 -10.26
CA SER A 60 8.08 -10.70 -9.05
C SER A 60 9.11 -10.63 -7.93
N SER A 61 10.40 -10.62 -8.28
CA SER A 61 11.48 -10.51 -7.30
C SER A 61 11.56 -9.11 -6.72
N PHE A 62 11.32 -8.08 -7.53
CA PHE A 62 11.19 -6.71 -7.04
C PHE A 62 10.04 -6.58 -6.04
N ILE A 63 8.87 -7.13 -6.34
CA ILE A 63 7.73 -7.09 -5.41
C ILE A 63 8.04 -7.86 -4.13
N ALA A 64 8.59 -9.07 -4.23
CA ALA A 64 8.95 -9.86 -3.05
C ALA A 64 9.91 -9.08 -2.13
N ASN A 65 10.91 -8.40 -2.69
CA ASN A 65 11.84 -7.58 -1.93
C ASN A 65 11.20 -6.28 -1.39
N SER A 66 10.17 -5.75 -2.04
CA SER A 66 9.54 -4.50 -1.61
C SER A 66 8.60 -4.65 -0.43
N ILE A 67 8.08 -5.84 -0.16
CA ILE A 67 7.15 -6.13 0.93
C ILE A 67 7.79 -6.86 2.13
N VAL A 68 9.10 -6.78 2.24
CA VAL A 68 9.89 -7.21 3.40
C VAL A 68 10.70 -6.02 3.93
N PRO A 69 11.15 -6.04 5.20
CA PRO A 69 11.97 -4.94 5.72
C PRO A 69 13.23 -4.75 4.87
N PHE A 70 13.51 -3.53 4.43
CA PHE A 70 14.79 -3.24 3.79
C PHE A 70 15.94 -3.36 4.81
N ASP A 71 17.11 -3.74 4.35
CA ASP A 71 18.29 -3.85 5.22
C ASP A 71 18.83 -2.45 5.54
N GLY A 72 18.53 -1.97 6.74
CA GLY A 72 18.88 -0.64 7.21
C GLY A 72 18.34 -0.34 8.59
N LEU A 73 18.44 0.92 8.98
CA LEU A 73 17.95 1.41 10.28
C LEU A 73 16.56 2.03 10.13
N ASP A 74 15.78 1.99 11.22
CA ASP A 74 14.50 2.69 11.33
C ASP A 74 14.71 4.21 11.43
N GLN A 75 13.64 4.99 11.52
CA GLN A 75 13.65 6.44 11.55
C GLN A 75 14.43 7.03 12.75
N ASP A 76 14.63 6.26 13.81
CA ASP A 76 15.43 6.65 14.98
C ASP A 76 16.95 6.62 14.72
N GLY A 77 17.38 6.07 13.58
CA GLY A 77 18.78 5.94 13.17
C GLY A 77 19.60 4.93 13.99
N VAL A 78 18.96 4.13 14.84
CA VAL A 78 19.62 3.18 15.77
C VAL A 78 19.02 1.78 15.65
N THR A 79 17.70 1.67 15.66
CA THR A 79 17.00 0.39 15.64
C THR A 79 17.02 -0.22 14.23
N LYS A 80 17.25 -1.53 14.14
CA LYS A 80 17.12 -2.22 12.85
C LYS A 80 15.69 -2.09 12.33
N ASN A 81 15.57 -1.75 11.06
CA ASN A 81 14.26 -1.59 10.44
C ASN A 81 13.47 -2.91 10.39
N HIS A 82 12.21 -2.86 10.84
CA HIS A 82 11.24 -3.93 10.79
C HIS A 82 9.88 -3.48 10.24
N THR A 83 9.73 -2.17 9.96
CA THR A 83 8.44 -1.52 9.73
C THR A 83 8.23 -1.05 8.30
N TYR A 84 9.28 -1.07 7.46
CA TYR A 84 9.24 -0.47 6.14
C TYR A 84 10.03 -1.28 5.10
N GLY A 85 9.40 -1.50 3.95
CA GLY A 85 10.03 -2.07 2.76
C GLY A 85 10.29 -1.00 1.70
N TYR A 86 10.20 -1.34 0.41
CA TYR A 86 10.33 -0.36 -0.68
C TYR A 86 8.99 0.36 -0.89
N SER A 87 8.79 1.47 -0.16
CA SER A 87 7.55 2.28 -0.15
C SER A 87 6.31 1.57 0.42
N TRP A 88 6.49 0.47 1.12
CA TRP A 88 5.45 -0.23 1.84
C TRP A 88 5.70 -0.20 3.35
N TRP A 89 4.68 0.16 4.11
CA TRP A 89 4.65 -0.05 5.54
C TRP A 89 4.38 -1.51 5.85
N LEU A 90 5.04 -2.02 6.88
CA LEU A 90 4.94 -3.41 7.30
C LEU A 90 4.52 -3.46 8.76
N THR A 91 3.64 -4.40 9.08
CA THR A 91 3.21 -4.63 10.47
C THR A 91 2.74 -6.08 10.63
N GLU A 92 2.64 -6.51 11.88
CA GLU A 92 1.97 -7.74 12.28
C GLU A 92 0.81 -7.39 13.20
N TYR A 93 -0.36 -7.96 12.94
CA TYR A 93 -1.55 -7.76 13.75
C TYR A 93 -2.35 -9.05 13.83
N LYS A 94 -2.64 -9.51 15.06
CA LYS A 94 -3.32 -10.79 15.33
C LYS A 94 -2.65 -12.00 14.66
N GLY A 95 -1.32 -12.01 14.61
CA GLY A 95 -0.53 -13.07 13.97
C GLY A 95 -0.54 -13.04 12.44
N LEU A 96 -1.14 -12.03 11.82
CA LEU A 96 -1.17 -11.84 10.37
C LEU A 96 -0.09 -10.86 9.94
N LYS A 97 0.69 -11.22 8.93
CA LYS A 97 1.66 -10.33 8.29
C LYS A 97 0.94 -9.42 7.31
N ILE A 98 1.21 -8.14 7.40
CA ILE A 98 0.48 -7.11 6.67
C ILE A 98 1.47 -6.15 6.03
N PHE A 99 1.27 -5.84 4.78
CA PHE A 99 1.91 -4.71 4.13
C PHE A 99 0.85 -3.71 3.64
N TYR A 100 1.14 -2.42 3.75
CA TYR A 100 0.13 -1.42 3.43
C TYR A 100 0.71 -0.10 2.93
N MET A 101 -0.03 0.56 2.03
CA MET A 101 0.19 1.94 1.66
C MET A 101 -0.48 2.84 2.70
N ARG A 102 0.16 3.98 3.02
CA ARG A 102 -0.34 4.96 3.97
C ARG A 102 -0.30 6.35 3.37
N GLY A 103 -1.47 6.92 3.16
CA GLY A 103 -1.61 8.30 2.71
C GLY A 103 -1.88 9.27 3.84
N LEU A 104 -1.61 10.55 3.60
CA LEU A 104 -1.54 11.61 4.60
C LEU A 104 -2.87 11.88 5.34
N LEU A 105 -4.01 11.67 4.67
CA LEU A 105 -5.34 11.96 5.17
C LEU A 105 -6.12 10.69 5.56
N ASN A 106 -5.44 9.72 6.17
CA ASN A 106 -6.06 8.46 6.57
C ASN A 106 -6.50 7.59 5.38
N GLN A 107 -5.67 7.54 4.38
CA GLN A 107 -5.87 6.71 3.19
C GLN A 107 -5.00 5.47 3.32
N TYR A 108 -5.57 4.32 3.05
CA TYR A 108 -4.87 3.04 3.18
C TYR A 108 -5.23 2.09 2.04
N VAL A 109 -4.23 1.31 1.63
CA VAL A 109 -4.42 0.05 0.91
C VAL A 109 -3.71 -1.01 1.74
N ILE A 110 -4.48 -1.85 2.41
CA ILE A 110 -3.99 -2.84 3.37
C ILE A 110 -4.08 -4.20 2.71
N CYS A 111 -2.98 -4.93 2.68
CA CYS A 111 -2.87 -6.25 2.07
C CYS A 111 -2.57 -7.30 3.15
N ILE A 112 -3.39 -8.34 3.22
CA ILE A 112 -3.27 -9.45 4.16
C ILE A 112 -3.13 -10.75 3.37
N PRO A 113 -1.88 -11.19 3.05
CA PRO A 113 -1.64 -12.33 2.16
C PRO A 113 -2.30 -13.63 2.63
N GLU A 114 -2.19 -13.96 3.91
CA GLU A 114 -2.74 -15.19 4.50
C GLU A 114 -4.26 -15.28 4.36
N LYS A 115 -4.93 -14.14 4.28
CA LYS A 115 -6.39 -14.05 4.10
C LYS A 115 -6.81 -13.76 2.66
N LYS A 116 -5.86 -13.59 1.75
CA LYS A 116 -6.10 -13.17 0.35
C LYS A 116 -6.97 -11.91 0.27
N LEU A 117 -6.77 -10.98 1.22
CA LEU A 117 -7.64 -9.82 1.43
C LEU A 117 -6.90 -8.52 1.13
N VAL A 118 -7.55 -7.64 0.38
CA VAL A 118 -7.13 -6.26 0.16
C VAL A 118 -8.24 -5.34 0.67
N ILE A 119 -7.88 -4.43 1.57
CA ILE A 119 -8.78 -3.41 2.11
C ILE A 119 -8.30 -2.06 1.61
N ALA A 120 -9.14 -1.33 0.89
CA ALA A 120 -8.84 0.02 0.45
C ALA A 120 -9.78 1.03 1.12
N LYS A 121 -9.19 2.07 1.70
CA LYS A 121 -9.92 3.14 2.39
C LYS A 121 -9.38 4.48 1.94
N LEU A 122 -10.27 5.39 1.57
CA LEU A 122 -9.94 6.80 1.37
C LEU A 122 -10.41 7.62 2.56
N GLY A 123 -9.66 8.65 2.90
CA GLY A 123 -9.92 9.55 4.02
C GLY A 123 -9.71 11.02 3.64
N ARG A 124 -10.26 11.92 4.44
CA ARG A 124 -10.15 13.38 4.27
C ARG A 124 -9.59 14.09 5.50
N LYS A 125 -9.38 13.38 6.59
CA LYS A 125 -8.90 13.96 7.85
C LYS A 125 -7.63 13.26 8.29
N ARG A 126 -6.64 14.05 8.71
CA ARG A 126 -5.46 13.52 9.37
C ARG A 126 -5.86 13.02 10.76
N ARG A 127 -5.39 11.83 11.11
CA ARG A 127 -5.55 11.34 12.48
C ARG A 127 -4.44 11.86 13.38
N ALA A 128 -4.71 11.85 14.69
CA ALA A 128 -3.67 12.12 15.69
C ALA A 128 -2.50 11.14 15.53
N PRO A 129 -1.27 11.60 15.78
CA PRO A 129 -0.10 10.72 15.81
C PRO A 129 -0.32 9.56 16.80
N SER A 130 0.15 8.39 16.46
CA SER A 130 0.12 7.23 17.33
C SER A 130 1.52 6.64 17.40
N SER A 131 1.96 6.30 18.59
CA SER A 131 3.19 5.56 18.87
C SER A 131 3.03 4.06 18.69
N LEU A 132 1.82 3.59 18.41
CA LEU A 132 1.57 2.17 18.20
C LEU A 132 2.19 1.69 16.89
N HIS A 133 2.83 0.54 16.92
CA HIS A 133 3.45 -0.09 15.75
C HIS A 133 2.43 -0.29 14.62
N THR A 134 1.24 -0.81 14.95
CA THR A 134 0.11 -0.83 14.01
C THR A 134 -0.76 0.39 14.26
N PRO A 135 -0.94 1.29 13.28
CA PRO A 135 -1.84 2.42 13.44
C PRO A 135 -3.26 1.95 13.81
N PRO A 136 -3.92 2.59 14.79
CA PRO A 136 -5.26 2.18 15.24
C PRO A 136 -6.30 2.10 14.12
N ASP A 137 -6.17 2.95 13.09
CA ASP A 137 -7.06 2.91 11.93
C ASP A 137 -6.83 1.69 11.05
N VAL A 138 -5.59 1.23 10.94
CA VAL A 138 -5.25 0.01 10.21
C VAL A 138 -5.84 -1.18 10.96
N ALA A 139 -5.62 -1.25 12.29
CA ALA A 139 -6.19 -2.29 13.13
C ALA A 139 -7.73 -2.35 13.03
N LEU A 140 -8.40 -1.20 13.15
CA LEU A 140 -9.85 -1.10 13.04
C LEU A 140 -10.37 -1.57 11.67
N CYS A 141 -9.70 -1.20 10.57
CA CYS A 141 -10.07 -1.66 9.24
C CYS A 141 -9.93 -3.17 9.08
N ILE A 142 -8.87 -3.74 9.67
CA ILE A 142 -8.64 -5.17 9.64
C ILE A 142 -9.71 -5.90 10.45
N ASP A 143 -9.99 -5.45 11.67
CA ASP A 143 -11.01 -6.06 12.53
C ASP A 143 -12.38 -6.08 11.88
N ALA A 144 -12.80 -4.93 11.34
CA ALA A 144 -14.09 -4.83 10.63
C ALA A 144 -14.15 -5.75 9.40
N ALA A 145 -13.06 -5.89 8.65
CA ALA A 145 -13.03 -6.76 7.49
C ALA A 145 -13.04 -8.25 7.88
N LEU A 146 -12.26 -8.65 8.89
CA LEU A 146 -12.26 -10.03 9.38
C LEU A 146 -13.63 -10.42 9.91
N GLU A 147 -14.29 -9.55 10.69
CA GLU A 147 -15.65 -9.77 11.19
C GLU A 147 -16.66 -9.91 10.04
N MET A 148 -16.61 -8.99 9.06
CA MET A 148 -17.56 -8.99 7.92
C MET A 148 -17.47 -10.25 7.07
N TYR A 149 -16.26 -10.82 6.91
CA TYR A 149 -16.05 -12.02 6.11
C TYR A 149 -16.04 -13.32 6.93
N GLY A 150 -16.10 -13.25 8.25
CA GLY A 150 -16.06 -14.41 9.16
C GLY A 150 -14.74 -15.19 9.10
N ILE A 151 -13.61 -14.49 8.92
CA ILE A 151 -12.28 -15.11 8.68
C ILE A 151 -11.20 -14.62 9.65
#